data_e9266f0aebc3e8370814f170b5ee2d9e
#
_entry.id   e9266f0aebc3e8370814f170b5ee2d9e
#
_cell.length_a   1.000
_cell.length_b   1.000
_cell.length_c   1.000
_cell.angle_alpha   90.00
_cell.angle_beta   90.00
_cell.angle_gamma   90.00
#
_symmetry.space_group_name_H-M   'P 1'
#
loop_
_entity.id
_entity.type
_entity.pdbx_description
1 polymer ?
#
loop_
_entity_poly.entity_id
_entity_poly.type
_entity_poly.pdbx_seq_one_letter_code
_entity_poly.pdbx_strand_id
1 'polypeptide(L)'
;MENLSIKNVTSSIIPSIFDVKAHAPNGLEVLFEYHREMELSYKEGEEISLKLSSQKIPPKNASSFCGKAMLYTVKQKEGLLVYLFSAGGLILRISSPKRLEGLEIASEYYFCIDKT
;
A
#
# COMPACT_ATOMS: atom_id res chain seq x y z
N MET A 1 8.86 6.11 6.30
CA MET A 1 8.82 4.64 6.13
C MET A 1 8.07 4.00 7.28
N GLU A 2 7.14 3.10 6.97
CA GLU A 2 6.36 2.42 7.98
C GLU A 2 6.59 0.93 7.91
N ASN A 3 6.75 0.31 9.09
CA ASN A 3 6.81 -1.14 9.22
C ASN A 3 5.42 -1.65 9.59
N LEU A 4 4.97 -2.66 8.86
CA LEU A 4 3.62 -3.18 8.96
C LEU A 4 3.65 -4.70 9.09
N SER A 5 2.67 -5.24 9.82
CA SER A 5 2.46 -6.68 9.90
C SER A 5 1.27 -7.06 9.03
N ILE A 6 1.43 -8.08 8.21
CA ILE A 6 0.36 -8.56 7.34
C ILE A 6 -0.70 -9.27 8.20
N LYS A 7 -1.92 -8.76 8.14
CA LYS A 7 -3.05 -9.29 8.90
C LYS A 7 -3.76 -10.40 8.15
N ASN A 8 -4.00 -10.21 6.85
CA ASN A 8 -4.53 -11.27 6.02
C ASN A 8 -4.24 -11.02 4.55
N VAL A 9 -4.34 -12.10 3.76
CA VAL A 9 -4.22 -12.07 2.31
C VAL A 9 -5.41 -12.85 1.77
N THR A 10 -6.21 -12.22 0.91
CA THR A 10 -7.41 -12.82 0.37
C THR A 10 -7.47 -12.66 -1.14
N SER A 11 -8.19 -13.55 -1.80
CA SER A 11 -8.47 -13.39 -3.23
C SER A 11 -9.50 -12.29 -3.40
N SER A 12 -9.25 -11.39 -4.35
CA SER A 12 -10.22 -10.39 -4.74
C SER A 12 -11.35 -11.04 -5.54
N ILE A 13 -12.48 -10.35 -5.67
CA ILE A 13 -13.54 -10.78 -6.60
C ILE A 13 -13.07 -10.68 -8.05
N ILE A 14 -12.03 -9.90 -8.32
CA ILE A 14 -11.40 -9.83 -9.64
C ILE A 14 -10.42 -11.00 -9.75
N PRO A 15 -10.55 -11.86 -10.77
CA PRO A 15 -9.64 -13.00 -10.94
C PRO A 15 -8.18 -12.57 -11.00
N SER A 16 -7.31 -13.37 -10.40
CA SER A 16 -5.85 -13.17 -10.38
C SER A 16 -5.37 -11.97 -9.56
N ILE A 17 -6.25 -11.29 -8.86
CA ILE A 17 -5.89 -10.19 -7.96
C ILE A 17 -6.01 -10.66 -6.52
N PHE A 18 -5.01 -10.31 -5.71
CA PHE A 18 -5.00 -10.60 -4.27
C PHE A 18 -4.99 -9.30 -3.49
N ASP A 19 -5.71 -9.30 -2.37
CA ASP A 19 -5.76 -8.18 -1.44
C ASP A 19 -4.92 -8.51 -0.22
N VAL A 20 -3.99 -7.62 0.11
CA VAL A 20 -3.16 -7.75 1.30
C VAL A 20 -3.53 -6.64 2.28
N LYS A 21 -3.91 -7.00 3.49
CA LYS A 21 -4.20 -6.05 4.55
C LYS A 21 -3.11 -6.14 5.61
N ALA A 22 -2.52 -4.99 5.95
CA ALA A 22 -1.45 -4.91 6.93
C ALA A 22 -1.70 -3.74 7.86
N HIS A 23 -1.12 -3.78 9.05
CA HIS A 23 -1.30 -2.73 10.04
C HIS A 23 -0.02 -2.47 10.81
N ALA A 24 0.07 -1.26 11.37
CA ALA A 24 1.16 -0.85 12.25
C ALA A 24 0.62 -0.56 13.66
N PRO A 25 1.47 -0.62 14.70
CA PRO A 25 1.02 -0.35 16.08
C PRO A 25 0.43 1.02 16.30
N ASN A 26 0.79 2.02 15.50
CA ASN A 26 0.29 3.39 15.63
C ASN A 26 -1.12 3.59 15.05
N GLY A 27 -1.77 2.52 14.58
CA GLY A 27 -3.12 2.59 14.04
C GLY A 27 -3.18 2.74 12.52
N LEU A 28 -2.04 2.83 11.86
CA LEU A 28 -1.99 2.88 10.39
C LEU A 28 -2.40 1.54 9.82
N GLU A 29 -3.29 1.56 8.83
CA GLU A 29 -3.68 0.35 8.09
C GLU A 29 -3.42 0.58 6.61
N VAL A 30 -2.92 -0.47 5.95
CA VAL A 30 -2.65 -0.44 4.52
C VAL A 30 -3.32 -1.63 3.87
N LEU A 31 -4.02 -1.37 2.79
CA LEU A 31 -4.55 -2.43 1.93
C LEU A 31 -3.99 -2.19 0.55
N PHE A 32 -3.37 -3.22 -0.03
CA PHE A 32 -2.89 -3.12 -1.40
C PHE A 32 -3.24 -4.38 -2.18
N GLU A 33 -3.39 -4.19 -3.49
CA GLU A 33 -3.68 -5.27 -4.41
C GLU A 33 -2.42 -5.62 -5.19
N TYR A 34 -2.26 -6.91 -5.51
CA TYR A 34 -1.22 -7.32 -6.43
C TYR A 34 -1.75 -8.42 -7.36
N HIS A 35 -1.15 -8.52 -8.54
CA HIS A 35 -1.56 -9.50 -9.55
C HIS A 35 -0.71 -10.77 -9.42
N ARG A 36 -1.34 -11.93 -9.63
CA ARG A 36 -0.66 -13.23 -9.56
C ARG A 36 0.60 -13.27 -10.44
N GLU A 37 0.54 -12.65 -11.61
CA GLU A 37 1.65 -12.68 -12.57
C GLU A 37 2.88 -11.87 -12.12
N MET A 38 2.76 -11.09 -11.07
CA MET A 38 3.91 -10.37 -10.49
C MET A 38 4.86 -11.31 -9.75
N GLU A 39 4.47 -12.55 -9.54
CA GLU A 39 5.26 -13.56 -8.83
C GLU A 39 5.66 -13.14 -7.43
N LEU A 40 4.82 -12.31 -6.79
CA LEU A 40 4.99 -11.90 -5.41
C LEU A 40 4.22 -12.86 -4.51
N SER A 41 4.69 -13.02 -3.28
CA SER A 41 4.04 -13.87 -2.30
C SER A 41 4.02 -13.18 -0.95
N TYR A 42 2.84 -12.99 -0.42
CA TYR A 42 2.66 -12.39 0.90
C TYR A 42 1.86 -13.34 1.77
N LYS A 43 2.23 -13.46 3.03
CA LYS A 43 1.56 -14.36 3.98
C LYS A 43 1.22 -13.63 5.26
N GLU A 44 0.13 -14.08 5.88
CA GLU A 44 -0.27 -13.60 7.19
C GLU A 44 0.87 -13.76 8.20
N GLY A 45 1.12 -12.71 8.98
CA GLY A 45 2.18 -12.70 9.97
C GLY A 45 3.51 -12.18 9.47
N GLU A 46 3.71 -12.07 8.16
CA GLU A 46 4.95 -11.49 7.63
C GLU A 46 4.99 -9.99 7.87
N GLU A 47 6.19 -9.45 7.99
CA GLU A 47 6.38 -8.02 8.14
C GLU A 47 6.86 -7.41 6.83
N ILE A 48 6.32 -6.24 6.53
CA ILE A 48 6.66 -5.49 5.33
C ILE A 48 6.92 -4.04 5.70
N SER A 49 7.59 -3.32 4.80
CA SER A 49 7.75 -1.87 4.92
C SER A 49 7.14 -1.21 3.71
N LEU A 50 6.51 -0.06 3.93
CA LEU A 50 5.94 0.77 2.87
C LEU A 50 6.68 2.09 2.84
N LYS A 51 7.14 2.48 1.67
CA LYS A 51 7.74 3.79 1.41
C LYS A 51 6.92 4.53 0.38
N LEU A 52 6.71 5.81 0.60
CA LEU A 52 6.09 6.73 -0.36
C LEU A 52 7.03 7.91 -0.56
N SER A 53 7.18 8.37 -1.80
CA SER A 53 8.04 9.50 -2.11
C SER A 53 7.58 10.19 -3.40
N SER A 54 7.77 11.50 -3.48
CA SER A 54 7.60 12.22 -4.74
C SER A 54 8.73 11.93 -5.72
N GLN A 55 9.82 11.30 -5.24
CA GLN A 55 10.99 10.96 -6.04
C GLN A 55 11.06 9.45 -6.21
N LYS A 56 11.65 9.01 -7.32
CA LYS A 56 11.77 7.59 -7.61
C LYS A 56 12.53 6.86 -6.50
N ILE A 57 11.99 5.72 -6.07
CA ILE A 57 12.58 4.88 -5.04
C ILE A 57 13.21 3.67 -5.73
N PRO A 58 14.52 3.43 -5.56
CA PRO A 58 15.12 2.23 -6.15
C PRO A 58 14.62 0.97 -5.46
N PRO A 59 14.31 -0.09 -6.20
CA PRO A 59 13.92 -1.36 -5.60
C PRO A 59 15.05 -1.92 -4.73
N LYS A 60 14.70 -2.51 -3.60
CA LYS A 60 15.67 -3.10 -2.70
C LYS A 60 16.22 -4.42 -3.24
N ASN A 61 15.33 -5.23 -3.84
CA ASN A 61 15.69 -6.51 -4.42
C ASN A 61 14.59 -6.95 -5.40
N ALA A 62 14.72 -8.15 -5.95
CA ALA A 62 13.77 -8.66 -6.95
C ALA A 62 12.36 -8.90 -6.39
N SER A 63 12.24 -9.00 -5.06
CA SER A 63 10.93 -9.18 -4.41
C SER A 63 10.26 -7.86 -4.04
N SER A 64 10.90 -6.73 -4.32
CA SER A 64 10.30 -5.42 -4.05
C SER A 64 9.12 -5.17 -4.97
N PHE A 65 8.01 -4.72 -4.40
CA PHE A 65 6.84 -4.30 -5.18
C PHE A 65 6.84 -2.79 -5.21
N CYS A 66 7.33 -2.22 -6.29
CA CYS A 66 7.47 -0.79 -6.47
C CYS A 66 6.70 -0.33 -7.69
N GLY A 67 6.20 0.89 -7.63
CA GLY A 67 5.49 1.48 -8.75
C GLY A 67 5.19 2.93 -8.50
N LYS A 68 4.37 3.49 -9.39
CA LYS A 68 3.90 4.86 -9.30
C LYS A 68 2.39 4.85 -9.14
N ALA A 69 1.88 5.59 -8.17
CA ALA A 69 0.47 5.65 -7.86
C ALA A 69 -0.01 7.09 -7.76
N MET A 70 -1.21 7.35 -8.22
CA MET A 70 -1.83 8.66 -8.10
C MET A 70 -2.79 8.68 -6.93
N LEU A 71 -2.66 9.68 -6.06
CA LEU A 71 -3.60 9.91 -4.98
C LEU A 71 -4.85 10.57 -5.59
N TYR A 72 -5.95 9.82 -5.69
CA TYR A 72 -7.12 10.34 -6.35
C TYR A 72 -8.20 10.83 -5.39
N THR A 73 -8.18 10.42 -4.14
CA THR A 73 -9.13 10.96 -3.16
C THR A 73 -8.65 10.71 -1.73
N VAL A 74 -9.12 11.55 -0.83
CA VAL A 74 -8.94 11.40 0.61
C VAL A 74 -10.32 11.52 1.24
N LYS A 75 -10.71 10.54 2.05
CA LYS A 75 -11.99 10.50 2.72
C LYS A 75 -11.79 10.44 4.21
N GLN A 76 -12.75 10.97 4.95
CA GLN A 76 -12.78 10.81 6.40
C GLN A 76 -13.85 9.78 6.74
N LYS A 77 -13.48 8.76 7.51
CA LYS A 77 -14.40 7.69 7.88
C LYS A 77 -14.06 7.18 9.27
N GLU A 78 -15.03 7.23 10.17
CA GLU A 78 -14.89 6.68 11.53
C GLU A 78 -13.62 7.13 12.26
N GLY A 79 -13.29 8.40 12.14
CA GLY A 79 -12.11 8.95 12.80
C GLY A 79 -10.79 8.72 12.08
N LEU A 80 -10.83 8.08 10.93
CA LEU A 80 -9.63 7.82 10.12
C LEU A 80 -9.65 8.66 8.84
N LEU A 81 -8.47 9.05 8.38
CA LEU A 81 -8.29 9.62 7.05
C LEU A 81 -7.90 8.46 6.13
N VAL A 82 -8.67 8.28 5.07
CA VAL A 82 -8.46 7.19 4.13
C VAL A 82 -7.94 7.76 2.82
N TYR A 83 -6.70 7.42 2.49
CA TYR A 83 -6.01 7.86 1.28
C TYR A 83 -6.11 6.77 0.24
N LEU A 84 -6.69 7.09 -0.92
CA LEU A 84 -6.90 6.11 -1.99
C LEU A 84 -6.01 6.45 -3.17
N PHE A 85 -5.13 5.50 -3.51
CA PHE A 85 -4.20 5.63 -4.63
C PHE A 85 -4.54 4.60 -5.70
N SER A 86 -4.31 4.97 -6.96
CA SER A 86 -4.43 4.05 -8.09
C SER A 86 -3.07 3.88 -8.76
N ALA A 87 -2.65 2.63 -8.90
CA ALA A 87 -1.38 2.27 -9.51
C ALA A 87 -1.63 1.30 -10.66
N GLY A 88 -1.82 1.84 -11.87
CA GLY A 88 -2.05 1.01 -13.05
C GLY A 88 -3.27 0.11 -12.93
N GLY A 89 -4.34 0.60 -12.31
CA GLY A 89 -5.56 -0.19 -12.09
C GLY A 89 -5.60 -0.95 -10.77
N LEU A 90 -4.48 -1.05 -10.06
CA LEU A 90 -4.45 -1.64 -8.74
C LEU A 90 -4.66 -0.56 -7.68
N ILE A 91 -5.25 -0.95 -6.56
CA ILE A 91 -5.58 -0.04 -5.47
C ILE A 91 -4.53 -0.13 -4.37
N LEU A 92 -4.12 1.02 -3.86
CA LEU A 92 -3.36 1.14 -2.62
C LEU A 92 -4.18 2.05 -1.71
N ARG A 93 -4.60 1.53 -0.56
CA ARG A 93 -5.39 2.31 0.40
C ARG A 93 -4.63 2.41 1.72
N ILE A 94 -4.45 3.63 2.20
CA ILE A 94 -3.81 3.89 3.49
C ILE A 94 -4.83 4.57 4.39
N SER A 95 -5.11 3.98 5.54
CA SER A 95 -6.00 4.55 6.55
C SER A 95 -5.16 4.95 7.76
N SER A 96 -5.28 6.21 8.17
CA SER A 96 -4.45 6.77 9.22
C SER A 96 -5.29 7.57 10.22
N PRO A 97 -5.03 7.43 11.54
CA PRO A 97 -5.69 8.28 12.52
C PRO A 97 -5.18 9.72 12.49
N LYS A 98 -4.05 9.96 11.84
CA LYS A 98 -3.46 11.29 11.71
C LYS A 98 -3.28 11.64 10.24
N ARG A 99 -3.29 12.95 9.93
CA ARG A 99 -3.01 13.42 8.58
C ARG A 99 -1.59 13.06 8.18
N LEU A 100 -1.45 12.50 6.99
CA LEU A 100 -0.14 12.23 6.41
C LEU A 100 0.34 13.49 5.68
N GLU A 101 1.55 13.94 6.03
CA GLU A 101 2.10 15.16 5.45
C GLU A 101 2.62 14.93 4.03
N GLY A 102 2.56 15.99 3.23
CA GLY A 102 3.16 15.98 1.89
C GLY A 102 2.37 15.28 0.82
N LEU A 103 1.13 14.88 1.09
CA LEU A 103 0.29 14.20 0.11
C LEU A 103 -0.80 15.14 -0.42
N GLU A 104 -0.87 15.26 -1.74
CA GLU A 104 -1.84 16.10 -2.41
C GLU A 104 -2.67 15.28 -3.40
N ILE A 105 -3.98 15.57 -3.46
CA ILE A 105 -4.88 14.91 -4.41
C ILE A 105 -4.48 15.26 -5.83
N ALA A 106 -4.58 14.29 -6.74
CA ALA A 106 -4.21 14.37 -8.14
C ALA A 106 -2.70 14.40 -8.39
N SER A 107 -1.89 14.18 -7.35
CA SER A 107 -0.44 14.07 -7.49
C SER A 107 -0.01 12.62 -7.54
N GLU A 108 1.10 12.36 -8.22
CA GLU A 108 1.68 11.04 -8.32
C GLU A 108 2.80 10.86 -7.31
N TYR A 109 2.89 9.65 -6.78
CA TYR A 109 3.92 9.27 -5.81
C TYR A 109 4.50 7.92 -6.19
N TYR A 110 5.78 7.74 -5.91
CA TYR A 110 6.41 6.44 -6.02
C TYR A 110 6.21 5.70 -4.71
N PHE A 111 5.99 4.39 -4.80
CA PHE A 111 5.87 3.55 -3.63
C PHE A 111 6.75 2.32 -3.79
N CYS A 112 7.20 1.79 -2.66
CA CYS A 112 7.85 0.48 -2.61
C CYS A 112 7.37 -0.26 -1.37
N ILE A 113 7.02 -1.52 -1.58
CA ILE A 113 6.64 -2.44 -0.52
C ILE A 113 7.68 -3.54 -0.50
N ASP A 114 8.37 -3.66 0.61
CA ASP A 114 9.45 -4.64 0.78
C ASP A 114 9.18 -5.53 1.99
N LYS A 115 9.56 -6.79 1.87
CA LYS A 115 9.57 -7.69 3.04
C LYS A 115 10.77 -7.36 3.89
N THR A 116 10.58 -7.36 5.19
CA THR A 116 11.66 -7.09 6.14
C THR A 116 12.31 -8.35 6.64
#